data_ea79c217ab558db4193947b6a375fbdf
#
_entry.id   ea79c217ab558db4193947b6a375fbdf
#
_cell.length_a   1.000
_cell.length_b   1.000
_cell.length_c   1.000
_cell.angle_alpha   90.00
_cell.angle_beta   90.00
_cell.angle_gamma   90.00
#
_symmetry.space_group_name_H-M   'P 1'
#
loop_
_entity.id
_entity.type
_entity.pdbx_description
1 polymer ?
#
loop_
_entity_poly.entity_id
_entity_poly.type
_entity_poly.pdbx_seq_one_letter_code
_entity_poly.pdbx_strand_id
1 'polypeptide(L)'
;MELSKIKAYIGKSFFTVCTIISPKLNTQLRYRRVFKKKLDLNKPKTFNEKILWLKLNDYIKNPLVIKCADKYAVREYVTECGLEEILVPLIDVYDDATAINWKKLPESFVMKWNFGATMNVICPHKSRLDMQAITKKMNKWGKNKYWLPFSEMQYKYIDKKIVCEKFLDTPDGDLPDYKIYCFNGKPVYIMVCFDRTNNSESVHAKYVYFDTEWNIMPFSEYAINHENEIHFEKPEGMEYALKCAEILSKPFPFVRADFYILDGKVYFGELTFTPAGGLDTDLYSGDSIMGDLLKINI
;
A
#
# COMPACT_ATOMS: atom_id res chain seq x y z
N MET A 1 11.73 27.58 -1.48
CA MET A 1 10.48 26.78 -1.48
C MET A 1 9.80 26.68 -2.86
N GLU A 2 9.75 27.71 -3.71
CA GLU A 2 9.12 27.64 -5.05
C GLU A 2 9.88 26.76 -6.06
N LEU A 3 11.19 26.88 -6.15
CA LEU A 3 12.00 26.14 -7.14
C LEU A 3 11.94 24.61 -6.98
N SER A 4 11.86 24.10 -5.75
CA SER A 4 11.71 22.67 -5.47
C SER A 4 10.33 22.15 -5.89
N LYS A 5 9.28 22.91 -5.62
CA LYS A 5 7.90 22.60 -6.05
C LYS A 5 7.76 22.61 -7.57
N ILE A 6 8.39 23.57 -8.24
CA ILE A 6 8.42 23.66 -9.71
C ILE A 6 9.17 22.45 -10.31
N LYS A 7 10.35 22.10 -9.79
CA LYS A 7 11.10 20.91 -10.22
C LYS A 7 10.33 19.61 -10.00
N ALA A 8 9.62 19.48 -8.88
CA ALA A 8 8.78 18.32 -8.60
C ALA A 8 7.59 18.24 -9.57
N TYR A 9 6.95 19.36 -9.87
CA TYR A 9 5.83 19.43 -10.82
C TYR A 9 6.25 19.07 -12.25
N ILE A 10 7.36 19.66 -12.73
CA ILE A 10 7.93 19.34 -14.05
C ILE A 10 8.32 17.87 -14.13
N GLY A 11 8.94 17.33 -13.08
CA GLY A 11 9.28 15.90 -13.01
C GLY A 11 8.05 15.00 -13.04
N LYS A 12 6.99 15.35 -12.32
CA LYS A 12 5.72 14.61 -12.34
C LYS A 12 5.08 14.63 -13.74
N SER A 13 5.05 15.76 -14.39
CA SER A 13 4.50 15.94 -15.75
C SER A 13 5.32 15.15 -16.77
N PHE A 14 6.64 15.19 -16.70
CA PHE A 14 7.53 14.43 -17.58
C PHE A 14 7.26 12.92 -17.49
N PHE A 15 7.25 12.36 -16.27
CA PHE A 15 7.00 10.93 -16.08
C PHE A 15 5.57 10.52 -16.46
N THR A 16 4.61 11.42 -16.32
CA THR A 16 3.25 11.20 -16.82
C THR A 16 3.23 11.01 -18.34
N VAL A 17 3.93 11.88 -19.07
CA VAL A 17 4.07 11.75 -20.53
C VAL A 17 4.80 10.46 -20.90
N CYS A 18 5.87 10.13 -20.19
CA CYS A 18 6.59 8.87 -20.41
C CYS A 18 5.69 7.64 -20.25
N THR A 19 4.77 7.63 -19.24
CA THR A 19 3.82 6.52 -19.07
C THR A 19 2.81 6.42 -20.21
N ILE A 20 2.33 7.55 -20.72
CA ILE A 20 1.40 7.59 -21.85
C ILE A 20 2.07 7.00 -23.11
N ILE A 21 3.33 7.32 -23.34
CA ILE A 21 4.12 6.78 -24.47
C ILE A 21 4.40 5.29 -24.24
N SER A 22 4.96 4.95 -23.09
CA SER A 22 5.33 3.56 -22.73
C SER A 22 5.52 3.42 -21.22
N PRO A 23 4.72 2.58 -20.53
CA PRO A 23 4.96 2.24 -19.13
C PRO A 23 6.38 1.70 -18.87
N LYS A 24 6.95 0.93 -19.84
CA LYS A 24 8.31 0.42 -19.77
C LYS A 24 9.34 1.56 -19.78
N LEU A 25 9.18 2.55 -20.67
CA LEU A 25 10.06 3.72 -20.72
C LEU A 25 10.06 4.49 -19.40
N ASN A 26 8.89 4.81 -18.86
CA ASN A 26 8.77 5.48 -17.56
C ASN A 26 9.51 4.68 -16.48
N THR A 27 9.23 3.38 -16.38
CA THR A 27 9.82 2.49 -15.36
C THR A 27 11.35 2.47 -15.45
N GLN A 28 11.92 2.34 -16.64
CA GLN A 28 13.37 2.34 -16.85
C GLN A 28 14.02 3.70 -16.48
N LEU A 29 13.40 4.81 -16.85
CA LEU A 29 13.90 6.14 -16.51
C LEU A 29 13.83 6.43 -15.02
N ARG A 30 12.74 6.02 -14.34
CA ARG A 30 12.61 6.15 -12.88
C ARG A 30 13.64 5.31 -12.15
N TYR A 31 13.78 4.05 -12.52
CA TYR A 31 14.77 3.15 -11.93
C TYR A 31 16.18 3.75 -12.05
N ARG A 32 16.56 4.21 -13.25
CA ARG A 32 17.85 4.87 -13.48
C ARG A 32 18.02 6.15 -12.65
N ARG A 33 16.96 6.92 -12.47
CA ARG A 33 16.99 8.13 -11.63
C ARG A 33 17.22 7.82 -10.17
N VAL A 34 16.54 6.79 -9.63
CA VAL A 34 16.60 6.40 -8.22
C VAL A 34 17.89 5.64 -7.91
N PHE A 35 18.15 4.54 -8.59
CA PHE A 35 19.26 3.63 -8.28
C PHE A 35 20.57 3.95 -9.01
N LYS A 36 20.57 4.96 -9.91
CA LYS A 36 21.73 5.34 -10.75
C LYS A 36 22.27 4.20 -11.63
N LYS A 37 21.47 3.15 -11.84
CA LYS A 37 21.78 1.95 -12.62
C LYS A 37 20.78 1.78 -13.77
N LYS A 38 21.14 1.00 -14.78
CA LYS A 38 20.21 0.59 -15.84
C LYS A 38 19.39 -0.59 -15.34
N LEU A 39 18.06 -0.54 -15.53
CA LEU A 39 17.16 -1.65 -15.23
C LEU A 39 17.32 -2.75 -16.30
N ASP A 40 17.68 -3.95 -15.86
CA ASP A 40 17.71 -5.13 -16.72
C ASP A 40 16.43 -5.96 -16.51
N LEU A 41 15.48 -5.82 -17.41
CA LEU A 41 14.23 -6.56 -17.41
C LEU A 41 14.35 -7.98 -17.97
N ASN A 42 15.49 -8.33 -18.61
CA ASN A 42 15.71 -9.68 -19.12
C ASN A 42 16.29 -10.60 -18.05
N LYS A 43 16.99 -10.03 -17.07
CA LYS A 43 17.59 -10.77 -15.94
C LYS A 43 17.45 -9.97 -14.64
N PRO A 44 16.22 -9.70 -14.18
CA PRO A 44 16.01 -8.98 -12.92
C PRO A 44 16.48 -9.83 -11.74
N LYS A 45 17.25 -9.24 -10.85
CA LYS A 45 17.89 -9.93 -9.72
C LYS A 45 17.30 -9.51 -8.38
N THR A 46 17.25 -8.19 -8.13
CA THR A 46 16.81 -7.68 -6.85
C THR A 46 15.29 -7.67 -6.74
N PHE A 47 14.78 -7.50 -5.53
CA PHE A 47 13.35 -7.41 -5.28
C PHE A 47 12.71 -6.27 -6.08
N ASN A 48 13.30 -5.06 -6.03
CA ASN A 48 12.81 -3.92 -6.81
C ASN A 48 12.78 -4.24 -8.31
N GLU A 49 13.82 -4.85 -8.87
CA GLU A 49 13.87 -5.21 -10.30
C GLU A 49 12.77 -6.21 -10.67
N LYS A 50 12.53 -7.22 -9.82
CA LYS A 50 11.51 -8.25 -10.03
C LYS A 50 10.09 -7.69 -9.88
N ILE A 51 9.85 -6.81 -8.91
CA ILE A 51 8.58 -6.07 -8.78
C ILE A 51 8.32 -5.21 -10.03
N LEU A 52 9.34 -4.51 -10.54
CA LEU A 52 9.21 -3.73 -11.77
C LEU A 52 8.94 -4.62 -12.99
N TRP A 53 9.52 -5.81 -13.03
CA TRP A 53 9.23 -6.79 -14.07
C TRP A 53 7.78 -7.28 -13.99
N LEU A 54 7.31 -7.70 -12.81
CA LEU A 54 5.92 -8.13 -12.57
C LEU A 54 4.93 -7.02 -12.91
N LYS A 55 5.20 -5.79 -12.50
CA LYS A 55 4.38 -4.62 -12.82
C LYS A 55 4.14 -4.45 -14.32
N LEU A 56 5.17 -4.72 -15.15
CA LEU A 56 5.12 -4.49 -16.59
C LEU A 56 4.60 -5.69 -17.39
N ASN A 57 4.78 -6.91 -16.89
CA ASN A 57 4.50 -8.13 -17.65
C ASN A 57 3.30 -8.92 -17.15
N ASP A 58 3.09 -9.00 -15.81
CA ASP A 58 2.00 -9.73 -15.20
C ASP A 58 0.88 -8.78 -14.72
N TYR A 59 1.19 -7.87 -13.78
CA TYR A 59 0.18 -7.08 -13.08
C TYR A 59 -0.57 -6.08 -13.96
N ILE A 60 0.01 -5.71 -15.09
CA ILE A 60 -0.51 -4.64 -15.97
C ILE A 60 -1.94 -4.89 -16.45
N LYS A 61 -2.34 -6.16 -16.64
CA LYS A 61 -3.67 -6.56 -17.13
C LYS A 61 -4.25 -7.78 -16.42
N ASN A 62 -3.61 -8.24 -15.33
CA ASN A 62 -4.11 -9.39 -14.59
C ASN A 62 -5.42 -9.02 -13.87
N PRO A 63 -6.57 -9.65 -14.23
CA PRO A 63 -7.86 -9.26 -13.65
C PRO A 63 -7.93 -9.46 -12.15
N LEU A 64 -7.25 -10.50 -11.62
CA LEU A 64 -7.22 -10.77 -10.19
C LEU A 64 -6.40 -9.70 -9.45
N VAL A 65 -5.27 -9.27 -10.02
CA VAL A 65 -4.47 -8.16 -9.46
C VAL A 65 -5.27 -6.87 -9.46
N ILE A 66 -6.01 -6.57 -10.53
CA ILE A 66 -6.88 -5.38 -10.61
C ILE A 66 -7.98 -5.45 -9.54
N LYS A 67 -8.68 -6.60 -9.39
CA LYS A 67 -9.68 -6.85 -8.34
C LYS A 67 -9.08 -6.63 -6.96
N CYS A 68 -7.91 -7.20 -6.69
CA CYS A 68 -7.27 -7.16 -5.38
C CYS A 68 -6.56 -5.82 -5.05
N ALA A 69 -6.20 -5.01 -6.05
CA ALA A 69 -5.68 -3.65 -5.84
C ALA A 69 -6.79 -2.61 -5.59
N ASP A 70 -8.04 -2.96 -5.88
CA ASP A 70 -9.24 -2.17 -5.61
C ASP A 70 -9.71 -2.40 -4.17
N LYS A 71 -9.66 -1.37 -3.30
CA LYS A 71 -10.04 -1.47 -1.88
C LYS A 71 -11.52 -1.85 -1.65
N TYR A 72 -12.36 -1.72 -2.67
CA TYR A 72 -13.75 -2.18 -2.62
C TYR A 72 -13.88 -3.61 -3.13
N ALA A 73 -13.39 -3.88 -4.34
CA ALA A 73 -13.55 -5.19 -4.99
C ALA A 73 -12.75 -6.30 -4.28
N VAL A 74 -11.64 -5.98 -3.62
CA VAL A 74 -10.85 -6.96 -2.84
C VAL A 74 -11.66 -7.59 -1.70
N ARG A 75 -12.70 -6.94 -1.22
CA ARG A 75 -13.57 -7.46 -0.15
C ARG A 75 -14.26 -8.76 -0.59
N GLU A 76 -14.71 -8.80 -1.85
CA GLU A 76 -15.28 -10.03 -2.43
C GLU A 76 -14.23 -11.15 -2.49
N TYR A 77 -13.00 -10.86 -2.92
CA TYR A 77 -11.91 -11.82 -2.92
C TYR A 77 -11.59 -12.36 -1.52
N VAL A 78 -11.54 -11.49 -0.50
CA VAL A 78 -11.34 -11.89 0.90
C VAL A 78 -12.45 -12.83 1.37
N THR A 79 -13.72 -12.52 1.03
CA THR A 79 -14.88 -13.38 1.33
C THR A 79 -14.80 -14.73 0.59
N GLU A 80 -14.45 -14.73 -0.70
CA GLU A 80 -14.23 -15.96 -1.50
C GLU A 80 -13.13 -16.85 -0.92
N CYS A 81 -12.14 -16.24 -0.23
CA CYS A 81 -11.10 -16.95 0.50
C CYS A 81 -11.55 -17.48 1.87
N GLY A 82 -12.79 -17.26 2.30
CA GLY A 82 -13.32 -17.69 3.59
C GLY A 82 -12.85 -16.83 4.77
N LEU A 83 -12.50 -15.57 4.54
CA LEU A 83 -11.92 -14.66 5.54
C LEU A 83 -12.77 -13.39 5.75
N GLU A 84 -14.10 -13.48 5.60
CA GLU A 84 -15.01 -12.34 5.72
C GLU A 84 -14.89 -11.64 7.09
N GLU A 85 -14.61 -12.39 8.14
CA GLU A 85 -14.54 -11.91 9.53
C GLU A 85 -13.39 -10.92 9.78
N ILE A 86 -12.35 -10.90 8.92
CA ILE A 86 -11.25 -9.93 9.04
C ILE A 86 -11.56 -8.60 8.33
N LEU A 87 -12.65 -8.52 7.57
CA LEU A 87 -13.01 -7.28 6.87
C LEU A 87 -13.45 -6.20 7.85
N VAL A 88 -12.88 -5.01 7.72
CA VAL A 88 -13.39 -3.84 8.45
C VAL A 88 -14.85 -3.62 8.03
N PRO A 89 -15.81 -3.45 8.98
CA PRO A 89 -17.21 -3.28 8.63
C PRO A 89 -17.44 -2.13 7.65
N LEU A 90 -18.09 -2.43 6.54
CA LEU A 90 -18.47 -1.44 5.53
C LEU A 90 -19.70 -0.68 6.00
N ILE A 91 -19.64 0.66 5.94
CA ILE A 91 -20.76 1.54 6.28
C ILE A 91 -21.53 1.90 5.02
N ASP A 92 -20.81 2.35 3.95
CA ASP A 92 -21.45 2.76 2.71
C ASP A 92 -20.41 2.85 1.56
N VAL A 93 -20.89 2.96 0.33
CA VAL A 93 -20.07 3.12 -0.87
C VAL A 93 -20.71 4.20 -1.76
N TYR A 94 -19.87 5.09 -2.31
CA TYR A 94 -20.34 6.20 -3.15
C TYR A 94 -19.53 6.28 -4.44
N ASP A 95 -20.19 6.65 -5.53
CA ASP A 95 -19.55 6.84 -6.84
C ASP A 95 -18.73 8.13 -6.90
N ASP A 96 -19.18 9.16 -6.19
CA ASP A 96 -18.47 10.42 -6.03
C ASP A 96 -18.78 11.08 -4.67
N ALA A 97 -18.02 12.13 -4.33
CA ALA A 97 -18.17 12.77 -3.03
C ALA A 97 -19.43 13.64 -2.90
N THR A 98 -20.14 13.94 -3.98
CA THR A 98 -21.41 14.69 -3.91
C THR A 98 -22.56 13.77 -3.50
N ALA A 99 -22.42 12.47 -3.73
CA ALA A 99 -23.38 11.46 -3.32
C ALA A 99 -23.32 11.11 -1.83
N ILE A 100 -22.31 11.59 -1.08
CA ILE A 100 -22.13 11.27 0.34
C ILE A 100 -23.31 11.78 1.16
N ASN A 101 -24.01 10.86 1.81
CA ASN A 101 -25.10 11.20 2.74
C ASN A 101 -24.54 11.41 4.16
N TRP A 102 -24.02 12.60 4.41
CA TRP A 102 -23.40 12.99 5.68
C TRP A 102 -24.32 12.80 6.91
N LYS A 103 -25.64 12.91 6.73
CA LYS A 103 -26.61 12.74 7.84
C LYS A 103 -26.71 11.29 8.32
N LYS A 104 -26.53 10.31 7.43
CA LYS A 104 -26.59 8.88 7.75
C LYS A 104 -25.29 8.32 8.34
N LEU A 105 -24.17 9.02 8.18
CA LEU A 105 -22.89 8.56 8.69
C LEU A 105 -22.83 8.63 10.21
N PRO A 106 -22.18 7.65 10.87
CA PRO A 106 -21.92 7.67 12.30
C PRO A 106 -20.97 8.82 12.67
N GLU A 107 -20.73 9.02 13.96
CA GLU A 107 -19.83 10.06 14.45
C GLU A 107 -18.38 9.79 14.07
N SER A 108 -17.97 8.53 13.98
CA SER A 108 -16.62 8.13 13.57
C SER A 108 -16.64 7.17 12.39
N PHE A 109 -15.76 7.42 11.40
CA PHE A 109 -15.62 6.60 10.18
C PHE A 109 -14.28 6.88 9.48
N VAL A 110 -13.94 6.02 8.53
CA VAL A 110 -12.85 6.24 7.56
C VAL A 110 -13.42 6.23 6.16
N MET A 111 -13.14 7.26 5.37
CA MET A 111 -13.43 7.28 3.93
C MET A 111 -12.16 7.22 3.12
N LYS A 112 -12.16 6.41 2.07
CA LYS A 112 -11.01 6.28 1.16
C LYS A 112 -11.48 6.05 -0.28
N TRP A 113 -10.76 6.63 -1.24
CA TRP A 113 -10.91 6.18 -2.61
C TRP A 113 -10.38 4.76 -2.74
N ASN A 114 -11.07 3.92 -3.52
CA ASN A 114 -10.72 2.52 -3.69
C ASN A 114 -9.44 2.27 -4.50
N PHE A 115 -8.87 3.30 -5.13
CA PHE A 115 -7.64 3.22 -5.92
C PHE A 115 -6.50 4.03 -5.32
N GLY A 116 -5.27 3.55 -5.49
CA GLY A 116 -4.05 4.26 -5.06
C GLY A 116 -3.87 4.36 -3.55
N ALA A 117 -3.04 5.30 -3.11
CA ALA A 117 -2.68 5.52 -1.71
C ALA A 117 -2.87 6.97 -1.29
N THR A 118 -2.90 7.24 0.02
CA THR A 118 -2.96 8.57 0.66
C THR A 118 -4.22 9.40 0.38
N MET A 119 -5.24 8.82 -0.25
CA MET A 119 -6.51 9.48 -0.54
C MET A 119 -7.61 9.03 0.43
N ASN A 120 -7.36 9.21 1.73
CA ASN A 120 -8.24 8.84 2.83
C ASN A 120 -8.57 10.03 3.73
N VAL A 121 -9.72 9.96 4.36
CA VAL A 121 -10.21 10.85 5.40
C VAL A 121 -10.48 10.01 6.63
N ILE A 122 -9.69 10.18 7.66
CA ILE A 122 -9.90 9.58 8.97
C ILE A 122 -10.73 10.57 9.78
N CYS A 123 -11.91 10.16 10.22
CA CYS A 123 -12.86 11.00 10.94
C CYS A 123 -13.19 10.38 12.29
N PRO A 124 -12.50 10.72 13.36
CA PRO A 124 -12.86 10.29 14.71
C PRO A 124 -14.09 11.06 15.27
N HIS A 125 -14.34 12.30 14.80
CA HIS A 125 -15.44 13.15 15.26
C HIS A 125 -16.06 13.91 14.08
N LYS A 126 -17.18 13.41 13.56
CA LYS A 126 -17.92 14.04 12.44
C LYS A 126 -18.40 15.45 12.78
N SER A 127 -18.79 15.67 14.04
CA SER A 127 -19.24 16.98 14.56
C SER A 127 -18.19 18.09 14.39
N ARG A 128 -16.89 17.74 14.25
CA ARG A 128 -15.78 18.67 14.05
C ARG A 128 -15.33 18.78 12.58
N LEU A 129 -15.99 18.06 11.67
CA LEU A 129 -15.55 17.96 10.28
C LEU A 129 -16.15 19.09 9.42
N ASP A 130 -15.32 19.77 8.66
CA ASP A 130 -15.79 20.61 7.54
C ASP A 130 -16.17 19.73 6.36
N MET A 131 -17.45 19.34 6.30
CA MET A 131 -18.00 18.44 5.29
C MET A 131 -17.85 19.01 3.88
N GLN A 132 -17.95 20.35 3.71
CA GLN A 132 -17.82 20.98 2.40
C GLN A 132 -16.36 20.93 1.91
N ALA A 133 -15.40 21.24 2.78
CA ALA A 133 -13.98 21.13 2.47
C ALA A 133 -13.58 19.69 2.14
N ILE A 134 -14.08 18.69 2.90
CA ILE A 134 -13.82 17.28 2.65
C ILE A 134 -14.43 16.85 1.31
N THR A 135 -15.68 17.20 1.02
CA THR A 135 -16.31 16.90 -0.27
C THR A 135 -15.48 17.44 -1.44
N LYS A 136 -15.04 18.70 -1.35
CA LYS A 136 -14.18 19.33 -2.37
C LYS A 136 -12.84 18.60 -2.51
N LYS A 137 -12.22 18.21 -1.40
CA LYS A 137 -10.95 17.47 -1.34
C LYS A 137 -11.09 16.10 -1.98
N MET A 138 -12.13 15.35 -1.62
CA MET A 138 -12.43 14.01 -2.17
C MET A 138 -12.70 14.09 -3.68
N ASN A 139 -13.49 15.06 -4.15
CA ASN A 139 -13.73 15.28 -5.58
C ASN A 139 -12.44 15.62 -6.36
N LYS A 140 -11.53 16.39 -5.76
CA LYS A 140 -10.22 16.63 -6.34
C LYS A 140 -9.40 15.35 -6.47
N TRP A 141 -9.41 14.51 -5.45
CA TRP A 141 -8.71 13.22 -5.46
C TRP A 141 -9.30 12.24 -6.48
N GLY A 142 -10.62 12.18 -6.64
CA GLY A 142 -11.30 11.34 -7.63
C GLY A 142 -10.88 11.61 -9.08
N LYS A 143 -10.40 12.83 -9.38
CA LYS A 143 -9.86 13.19 -10.70
C LYS A 143 -8.44 12.68 -10.94
N ASN A 144 -7.75 12.15 -9.91
CA ASN A 144 -6.40 11.66 -10.05
C ASN A 144 -6.34 10.45 -10.99
N LYS A 145 -5.36 10.49 -11.88
CA LYS A 145 -4.93 9.34 -12.67
C LYS A 145 -3.72 8.72 -11.97
N TYR A 146 -3.96 8.06 -10.83
CA TYR A 146 -2.94 7.55 -9.91
C TYR A 146 -1.90 6.65 -10.61
N TRP A 147 -2.34 5.88 -11.62
CA TRP A 147 -1.50 4.98 -12.40
C TRP A 147 -0.40 5.66 -13.24
N LEU A 148 -0.55 6.97 -13.54
CA LEU A 148 0.37 7.67 -14.46
C LEU A 148 1.78 7.89 -13.90
N PRO A 149 1.99 8.43 -12.67
CA PRO A 149 3.33 8.78 -12.21
C PRO A 149 4.29 7.60 -12.17
N PHE A 150 3.85 6.43 -11.75
CA PHE A 150 4.69 5.24 -11.53
C PHE A 150 4.38 4.07 -12.48
N SER A 151 3.54 4.30 -13.49
CA SER A 151 3.10 3.24 -14.43
C SER A 151 2.48 2.03 -13.73
N GLU A 152 1.69 2.28 -12.68
CA GLU A 152 0.95 1.26 -11.92
C GLU A 152 -0.38 0.98 -12.60
N MET A 153 -0.30 0.32 -13.77
CA MET A 153 -1.41 0.21 -14.73
C MET A 153 -2.63 -0.54 -14.19
N GLN A 154 -2.49 -1.38 -13.14
CA GLN A 154 -3.61 -2.04 -12.47
C GLN A 154 -4.64 -1.02 -11.97
N TYR A 155 -4.22 0.15 -11.49
CA TYR A 155 -5.13 1.21 -11.05
C TYR A 155 -5.88 1.93 -12.17
N LYS A 156 -5.47 1.75 -13.44
CA LYS A 156 -6.16 2.34 -14.59
C LYS A 156 -7.53 1.75 -14.83
N TYR A 157 -7.70 0.47 -14.49
CA TYR A 157 -8.87 -0.32 -14.80
C TYR A 157 -9.86 -0.43 -13.64
N ILE A 158 -9.55 0.19 -12.50
CA ILE A 158 -10.43 0.23 -11.34
C ILE A 158 -11.59 1.20 -11.58
N ASP A 159 -12.80 0.70 -11.38
CA ASP A 159 -13.99 1.54 -11.30
C ASP A 159 -13.99 2.33 -9.98
N LYS A 160 -13.94 3.65 -10.11
CA LYS A 160 -13.66 4.52 -8.97
C LYS A 160 -14.84 4.63 -8.03
N LYS A 161 -14.62 4.29 -6.76
CA LYS A 161 -15.60 4.41 -5.68
C LYS A 161 -14.98 4.98 -4.41
N ILE A 162 -15.78 5.62 -3.60
CA ILE A 162 -15.43 6.01 -2.24
C ILE A 162 -15.99 4.94 -1.30
N VAL A 163 -15.11 4.30 -0.55
CA VAL A 163 -15.45 3.31 0.46
C VAL A 163 -15.48 3.98 1.82
N CYS A 164 -16.59 3.82 2.55
CA CYS A 164 -16.75 4.29 3.92
C CYS A 164 -16.78 3.09 4.85
N GLU A 165 -15.84 3.03 5.79
CA GLU A 165 -15.66 1.92 6.73
C GLU A 165 -15.71 2.41 8.18
N LYS A 166 -15.97 1.47 9.08
CA LYS A 166 -15.91 1.72 10.53
C LYS A 166 -14.53 2.24 10.91
N PHE A 167 -14.49 3.27 11.72
CA PHE A 167 -13.26 3.72 12.37
C PHE A 167 -12.83 2.68 13.42
N LEU A 168 -11.59 2.23 13.34
CA LEU A 168 -10.98 1.38 14.37
C LEU A 168 -10.34 2.31 15.39
N ASP A 169 -10.97 2.41 16.54
CA ASP A 169 -10.53 3.28 17.63
C ASP A 169 -9.49 2.55 18.48
N THR A 170 -8.41 3.24 18.82
CA THR A 170 -7.37 2.75 19.70
C THR A 170 -7.20 3.70 20.88
N PRO A 171 -7.00 3.21 22.11
CA PRO A 171 -6.85 4.06 23.29
C PRO A 171 -5.78 5.15 23.13
N ASP A 172 -4.68 4.82 22.45
CA ASP A 172 -3.53 5.70 22.28
C ASP A 172 -3.53 6.46 20.95
N GLY A 173 -4.57 6.24 20.10
CA GLY A 173 -4.69 6.89 18.79
C GLY A 173 -3.69 6.40 17.72
N ASP A 174 -2.79 5.49 18.05
CA ASP A 174 -1.87 4.85 17.10
C ASP A 174 -2.29 3.40 16.82
N LEU A 175 -2.59 3.11 15.56
CA LEU A 175 -2.97 1.78 15.10
C LEU A 175 -1.80 1.22 14.27
N PRO A 176 -1.01 0.29 14.84
CA PRO A 176 0.10 -0.31 14.12
C PRO A 176 -0.37 -1.02 12.84
N ASP A 177 0.37 -0.81 11.77
CA ASP A 177 0.09 -1.34 10.45
C ASP A 177 1.14 -2.44 10.14
N TYR A 178 0.69 -3.68 10.17
CA TYR A 178 1.51 -4.87 9.93
C TYR A 178 1.45 -5.26 8.47
N LYS A 179 2.56 -5.12 7.78
CA LYS A 179 2.66 -5.35 6.33
C LYS A 179 3.42 -6.65 6.06
N ILE A 180 2.68 -7.69 5.73
CA ILE A 180 3.21 -9.03 5.55
C ILE A 180 3.63 -9.22 4.09
N TYR A 181 4.92 -9.39 3.86
CA TYR A 181 5.51 -9.66 2.55
C TYR A 181 5.42 -11.13 2.22
N CYS A 182 4.63 -11.46 1.20
CA CYS A 182 4.38 -12.83 0.77
C CYS A 182 5.05 -13.12 -0.57
N PHE A 183 5.84 -14.17 -0.61
CA PHE A 183 6.57 -14.61 -1.80
C PHE A 183 6.07 -15.99 -2.24
N ASN A 184 5.56 -16.09 -3.47
CA ASN A 184 5.04 -17.33 -4.04
C ASN A 184 4.00 -18.02 -3.12
N GLY A 185 3.09 -17.24 -2.56
CA GLY A 185 2.02 -17.70 -1.67
C GLY A 185 2.45 -17.97 -0.23
N LYS A 186 3.64 -17.55 0.21
CA LYS A 186 4.13 -17.75 1.57
C LYS A 186 4.51 -16.43 2.24
N PRO A 187 4.00 -16.13 3.44
CA PRO A 187 4.49 -15.01 4.26
C PRO A 187 5.93 -15.27 4.69
N VAL A 188 6.80 -14.28 4.61
CA VAL A 188 8.21 -14.41 4.97
C VAL A 188 8.67 -13.29 5.88
N TYR A 189 8.27 -12.04 5.61
CA TYR A 189 8.66 -10.90 6.41
C TYR A 189 7.46 -10.07 6.81
N ILE A 190 7.54 -9.45 7.98
CA ILE A 190 6.55 -8.50 8.50
C ILE A 190 7.24 -7.16 8.65
N MET A 191 6.76 -6.13 7.94
CA MET A 191 7.18 -4.76 8.18
C MET A 191 6.18 -4.08 9.11
N VAL A 192 6.64 -3.62 10.25
CA VAL A 192 5.87 -2.80 11.19
C VAL A 192 6.14 -1.33 10.89
N CYS A 193 5.07 -0.60 10.61
CA CYS A 193 5.13 0.85 10.38
C CYS A 193 4.55 1.56 11.60
N PHE A 194 5.34 2.42 12.21
CA PHE A 194 4.99 3.12 13.45
C PHE A 194 5.50 4.56 13.45
N ASP A 195 5.16 5.32 14.49
CA ASP A 195 5.58 6.72 14.69
C ASP A 195 5.26 7.60 13.47
N ARG A 196 4.00 7.45 12.97
CA ARG A 196 3.53 8.20 11.80
C ARG A 196 3.19 9.62 12.17
N THR A 197 4.12 10.54 11.98
CA THR A 197 3.84 11.97 12.09
C THR A 197 3.33 12.52 10.75
N ASN A 198 2.06 12.89 10.72
CA ASN A 198 1.46 13.58 9.58
C ASN A 198 1.73 15.09 9.68
N ASN A 199 2.87 15.53 9.22
CA ASN A 199 3.10 16.95 8.96
C ASN A 199 2.63 17.27 7.54
N SER A 200 2.07 18.47 7.32
CA SER A 200 1.45 18.89 6.06
C SER A 200 2.34 18.78 4.80
N GLU A 201 3.61 18.47 4.93
CA GLU A 201 4.59 18.41 3.82
C GLU A 201 5.24 17.02 3.64
N SER A 202 5.22 16.11 4.64
CA SER A 202 5.78 14.76 4.54
C SER A 202 5.15 13.83 5.58
N VAL A 203 4.95 12.57 5.19
CA VAL A 203 4.65 11.48 6.12
C VAL A 203 6.00 10.88 6.50
N HIS A 204 6.45 11.11 7.72
CA HIS A 204 7.59 10.40 8.27
C HIS A 204 7.03 9.20 9.04
N ALA A 205 7.50 8.02 8.70
CA ALA A 205 7.20 6.80 9.41
C ALA A 205 8.50 6.04 9.62
N LYS A 206 8.61 5.34 10.73
CA LYS A 206 9.70 4.40 10.98
C LYS A 206 9.26 3.00 10.57
N TYR A 207 10.19 2.20 10.09
CA TYR A 207 9.93 0.85 9.62
C TYR A 207 10.91 -0.11 10.28
N VAL A 208 10.38 -1.20 10.81
CA VAL A 208 11.17 -2.34 11.28
C VAL A 208 10.65 -3.59 10.59
N TYR A 209 11.55 -4.43 10.14
CA TYR A 209 11.22 -5.71 9.53
C TYR A 209 11.52 -6.85 10.51
N PHE A 210 10.64 -7.81 10.53
CA PHE A 210 10.76 -9.06 11.28
C PHE A 210 10.63 -10.25 10.33
N ASP A 211 11.24 -11.38 10.69
CA ASP A 211 10.88 -12.66 10.11
C ASP A 211 9.60 -13.21 10.77
N THR A 212 9.14 -14.38 10.37
CA THR A 212 7.95 -15.03 10.94
C THR A 212 8.14 -15.47 12.38
N GLU A 213 9.38 -15.68 12.82
CA GLU A 213 9.74 -16.01 14.21
C GLU A 213 9.88 -14.76 15.09
N TRP A 214 9.65 -13.57 14.53
CA TRP A 214 9.74 -12.26 15.19
C TRP A 214 11.17 -11.80 15.48
N ASN A 215 12.18 -12.31 14.74
CA ASN A 215 13.53 -11.78 14.78
C ASN A 215 13.64 -10.51 13.92
N ILE A 216 14.35 -9.51 14.43
CA ILE A 216 14.59 -8.24 13.70
C ILE A 216 15.48 -8.50 12.47
N MET A 217 15.05 -7.97 11.34
CA MET A 217 15.79 -8.02 10.08
C MET A 217 16.43 -6.66 9.79
N PRO A 218 17.74 -6.61 9.45
CA PRO A 218 18.46 -5.35 9.18
C PRO A 218 18.14 -4.80 7.78
N PHE A 219 16.84 -4.60 7.48
CA PHE A 219 16.37 -4.17 6.16
C PHE A 219 16.02 -2.68 6.09
N SER A 220 16.00 -1.98 7.21
CA SER A 220 15.73 -0.54 7.24
C SER A 220 16.85 0.22 7.94
N GLU A 221 17.04 1.49 7.59
CA GLU A 221 18.02 2.35 8.26
C GLU A 221 17.77 2.42 9.77
N TYR A 222 16.50 2.48 10.17
CA TYR A 222 16.13 2.50 11.58
C TYR A 222 16.55 1.21 12.29
N ALA A 223 16.28 0.04 11.74
CA ALA A 223 16.67 -1.23 12.33
C ALA A 223 18.21 -1.38 12.44
N ILE A 224 18.95 -0.94 11.41
CA ILE A 224 20.42 -1.00 11.41
C ILE A 224 21.03 -0.12 12.50
N ASN A 225 20.49 1.09 12.70
CA ASN A 225 21.08 2.09 13.61
C ASN A 225 20.57 1.97 15.05
N HIS A 226 19.44 1.30 15.30
CA HIS A 226 18.75 1.29 16.60
C HIS A 226 18.36 -0.13 17.05
N GLU A 227 19.09 -1.16 16.62
CA GLU A 227 18.76 -2.57 16.90
C GLU A 227 18.50 -2.85 18.39
N ASN A 228 19.34 -2.28 19.28
CA ASN A 228 19.23 -2.45 20.73
C ASN A 228 18.10 -1.63 21.38
N GLU A 229 17.47 -0.73 20.64
CA GLU A 229 16.38 0.15 21.11
C GLU A 229 15.01 -0.33 20.64
N ILE A 230 14.98 -1.33 19.74
CA ILE A 230 13.74 -1.84 19.18
C ILE A 230 13.14 -2.89 20.12
N HIS A 231 12.04 -2.51 20.75
CA HIS A 231 11.27 -3.38 21.63
C HIS A 231 9.82 -3.46 21.15
N PHE A 232 9.57 -4.34 20.16
CA PHE A 232 8.23 -4.66 19.71
C PHE A 232 7.88 -6.09 20.13
N GLU A 233 6.89 -6.23 21.01
CA GLU A 233 6.32 -7.53 21.30
C GLU A 233 5.52 -8.02 20.09
N LYS A 234 5.57 -9.34 19.83
CA LYS A 234 4.73 -9.97 18.82
C LYS A 234 3.27 -9.85 19.25
N PRO A 235 2.39 -9.16 18.50
CA PRO A 235 1.03 -8.95 18.94
C PRO A 235 0.25 -10.25 18.96
N GLU A 236 -0.65 -10.39 19.94
CA GLU A 236 -1.69 -11.41 19.90
C GLU A 236 -2.48 -11.28 18.60
N GLY A 237 -2.69 -12.39 17.87
CA GLY A 237 -3.32 -12.40 16.56
C GLY A 237 -2.35 -12.41 15.37
N MET A 238 -1.02 -12.21 15.55
CA MET A 238 -0.05 -12.25 14.45
C MET A 238 -0.03 -13.60 13.73
N GLU A 239 -0.11 -14.70 14.47
CA GLU A 239 -0.18 -16.06 13.87
C GLU A 239 -1.40 -16.20 12.96
N TYR A 240 -2.52 -15.62 13.35
CA TYR A 240 -3.71 -15.62 12.52
C TYR A 240 -3.57 -14.69 11.31
N ALA A 241 -2.94 -13.52 11.46
CA ALA A 241 -2.63 -12.63 10.35
C ALA A 241 -1.71 -13.30 9.32
N LEU A 242 -0.70 -14.07 9.76
CA LEU A 242 0.18 -14.85 8.88
C LEU A 242 -0.60 -15.92 8.09
N LYS A 243 -1.52 -16.65 8.74
CA LYS A 243 -2.40 -17.61 8.05
C LYS A 243 -3.30 -16.92 7.01
N CYS A 244 -3.89 -15.78 7.36
CA CYS A 244 -4.69 -14.99 6.41
C CYS A 244 -3.84 -14.52 5.23
N ALA A 245 -2.63 -14.04 5.49
CA ALA A 245 -1.69 -13.62 4.44
C ALA A 245 -1.31 -14.75 3.50
N GLU A 246 -1.06 -15.97 4.04
CA GLU A 246 -0.79 -17.16 3.23
C GLU A 246 -1.95 -17.51 2.30
N ILE A 247 -3.19 -17.50 2.83
CA ILE A 247 -4.39 -17.79 2.04
C ILE A 247 -4.56 -16.74 0.93
N LEU A 248 -4.48 -15.46 1.29
CA LEU A 248 -4.71 -14.36 0.35
C LEU A 248 -3.61 -14.22 -0.69
N SER A 249 -2.38 -14.62 -0.38
CA SER A 249 -1.23 -14.48 -1.29
C SER A 249 -1.06 -15.64 -2.27
N LYS A 250 -1.75 -16.76 -2.05
CA LYS A 250 -1.56 -18.04 -2.76
C LYS A 250 -1.47 -17.92 -4.28
N PRO A 251 -2.31 -17.13 -5.00
CA PRO A 251 -2.25 -17.06 -6.47
C PRO A 251 -1.19 -16.09 -7.01
N PHE A 252 -0.43 -15.39 -6.15
CA PHE A 252 0.46 -14.32 -6.58
C PHE A 252 1.94 -14.69 -6.42
N PRO A 253 2.81 -14.36 -7.40
CA PRO A 253 4.26 -14.46 -7.21
C PRO A 253 4.74 -13.60 -6.05
N PHE A 254 4.18 -12.40 -5.92
CA PHE A 254 4.39 -11.49 -4.81
C PHE A 254 3.12 -10.68 -4.50
N VAL A 255 2.84 -10.53 -3.24
CA VAL A 255 1.90 -9.53 -2.73
C VAL A 255 2.26 -9.19 -1.29
N ARG A 256 2.09 -7.94 -0.90
CA ARG A 256 2.15 -7.51 0.49
C ARG A 256 0.71 -7.41 1.00
N ALA A 257 0.41 -8.18 2.03
CA ALA A 257 -0.88 -8.14 2.71
C ALA A 257 -0.76 -7.27 3.97
N ASP A 258 -1.53 -6.20 4.01
CA ASP A 258 -1.48 -5.22 5.10
C ASP A 258 -2.65 -5.47 6.07
N PHE A 259 -2.34 -5.56 7.36
CA PHE A 259 -3.33 -5.82 8.42
C PHE A 259 -3.19 -4.83 9.57
N TYR A 260 -4.29 -4.62 10.27
CA TYR A 260 -4.31 -4.03 11.60
C TYR A 260 -4.62 -5.14 12.62
N ILE A 261 -4.00 -5.05 13.79
CA ILE A 261 -4.30 -5.95 14.91
C ILE A 261 -4.67 -5.08 16.11
N LEU A 262 -5.89 -5.28 16.62
CA LEU A 262 -6.42 -4.53 17.73
C LEU A 262 -7.05 -5.52 18.73
N ASP A 263 -6.55 -5.54 19.96
CA ASP A 263 -6.99 -6.46 21.03
C ASP A 263 -7.03 -7.93 20.57
N GLY A 264 -5.96 -8.37 19.88
CA GLY A 264 -5.84 -9.72 19.33
C GLY A 264 -6.68 -10.00 18.07
N LYS A 265 -7.56 -9.08 17.69
CA LYS A 265 -8.39 -9.22 16.49
C LYS A 265 -7.71 -8.64 15.26
N VAL A 266 -7.66 -9.46 14.20
CA VAL A 266 -7.07 -9.10 12.91
C VAL A 266 -8.09 -8.40 12.03
N TYR A 267 -7.67 -7.30 11.40
CA TYR A 267 -8.46 -6.56 10.40
C TYR A 267 -7.66 -6.41 9.12
N PHE A 268 -8.29 -6.72 7.98
CA PHE A 268 -7.69 -6.56 6.67
C PHE A 268 -7.59 -5.08 6.27
N GLY A 269 -6.41 -4.68 5.82
CA GLY A 269 -6.14 -3.33 5.31
C GLY A 269 -6.19 -3.25 3.78
N GLU A 270 -5.22 -3.86 3.11
CA GLU A 270 -5.12 -3.89 1.64
C GLU A 270 -4.17 -4.99 1.15
N LEU A 271 -4.25 -5.31 -0.15
CA LEU A 271 -3.23 -6.06 -0.88
C LEU A 271 -2.44 -5.10 -1.77
N THR A 272 -1.11 -5.06 -1.58
CA THR A 272 -0.21 -4.18 -2.31
C THR A 272 0.72 -4.99 -3.21
N PHE A 273 0.65 -4.75 -4.52
CA PHE A 273 1.43 -5.49 -5.52
C PHE A 273 2.76 -4.82 -5.89
N THR A 274 2.82 -3.51 -5.72
CA THR A 274 3.98 -2.69 -6.10
C THR A 274 4.38 -1.77 -4.94
N PRO A 275 4.89 -2.33 -3.80
CA PRO A 275 5.33 -1.52 -2.67
C PRO A 275 6.34 -0.47 -3.15
N ALA A 276 6.20 0.77 -2.67
CA ALA A 276 6.97 1.94 -3.10
C ALA A 276 7.04 2.12 -4.64
N GLY A 277 6.04 1.59 -5.40
CA GLY A 277 6.04 1.59 -6.86
C GLY A 277 7.12 0.71 -7.50
N GLY A 278 7.76 -0.19 -6.72
CA GLY A 278 8.92 -0.99 -7.08
C GLY A 278 10.25 -0.21 -7.08
N LEU A 279 10.32 0.87 -6.30
CA LEU A 279 11.48 1.77 -6.22
C LEU A 279 11.85 2.06 -4.75
N ASP A 280 11.79 1.03 -3.92
CA ASP A 280 12.10 1.14 -2.50
C ASP A 280 13.61 1.23 -2.27
N THR A 281 14.08 2.37 -1.80
CA THR A 281 15.49 2.63 -1.50
C THR A 281 15.88 2.26 -0.07
N ASP A 282 14.90 1.97 0.79
CA ASP A 282 15.10 1.76 2.22
C ASP A 282 15.21 0.27 2.59
N LEU A 283 15.23 -0.62 1.57
CA LEU A 283 15.36 -2.06 1.78
C LEU A 283 16.80 -2.54 2.05
N TYR A 284 17.81 -1.72 1.79
CA TYR A 284 19.23 -2.06 2.02
C TYR A 284 19.59 -3.49 1.54
N SER A 285 20.10 -4.34 2.45
CA SER A 285 20.39 -5.75 2.14
C SER A 285 19.14 -6.56 1.78
N GLY A 286 17.97 -6.15 2.25
CA GLY A 286 16.70 -6.79 1.96
C GLY A 286 16.33 -6.81 0.49
N ASP A 287 16.76 -5.82 -0.31
CA ASP A 287 16.49 -5.80 -1.76
C ASP A 287 17.08 -7.04 -2.48
N SER A 288 18.30 -7.45 -2.11
CA SER A 288 18.92 -8.66 -2.67
C SER A 288 18.29 -9.93 -2.10
N ILE A 289 18.14 -10.00 -0.77
CA ILE A 289 17.62 -11.19 -0.08
C ILE A 289 16.19 -11.51 -0.52
N MET A 290 15.32 -10.51 -0.55
CA MET A 290 13.95 -10.66 -1.05
C MET A 290 13.92 -10.96 -2.56
N GLY A 291 14.91 -10.45 -3.29
CA GLY A 291 15.09 -10.76 -4.70
C GLY A 291 15.33 -12.24 -4.93
N ASP A 292 16.16 -12.89 -4.13
CA ASP A 292 16.44 -14.33 -4.25
C ASP A 292 15.22 -15.21 -3.90
N LEU A 293 14.37 -14.74 -3.00
CA LEU A 293 13.12 -15.42 -2.62
C LEU A 293 12.04 -15.35 -3.70
N LEU A 294 11.93 -14.20 -4.39
CA LEU A 294 10.89 -13.99 -5.39
C LEU A 294 11.21 -14.74 -6.69
N LYS A 295 10.46 -15.81 -6.95
CA LYS A 295 10.56 -16.57 -8.19
C LYS A 295 9.57 -16.02 -9.21
N ILE A 296 10.07 -15.62 -10.37
CA ILE A 296 9.28 -15.15 -11.52
C ILE A 296 9.64 -15.97 -12.75
N ASN A 297 8.66 -16.20 -13.61
CA ASN A 297 8.86 -16.87 -14.90
C ASN A 297 9.12 -15.79 -15.97
N ILE A 298 10.35 -15.72 -16.48
CA ILE A 298 10.80 -14.73 -17.48
C ILE A 298 10.67 -15.33 -18.87
#